data_5a65addde02e1fa970c6398c2fc96847
#
_entry.id   5a65addde02e1fa970c6398c2fc96847
#
_cell.length_a   1.000
_cell.length_b   1.000
_cell.length_c   1.000
_cell.angle_alpha   90.00
_cell.angle_beta   90.00
_cell.angle_gamma   90.00
#
_symmetry.space_group_name_H-M   'P 1'
#
loop_
_entity.id
_entity.type
_entity.pdbx_description
1 polymer ?
#
loop_
_entity_poly.entity_id
_entity_poly.type
_entity_poly.pdbx_seq_one_letter_code
_entity_poly.pdbx_strand_id
1 'polypeptide(L)'
;GIFLEIGSASPYFGNNTALLEKLFEWTGISIDYDQNFINEFVEARSSRAICADATKIDYEELLKDYDDIDYLQLDCDPAIVTYNVLLKIPFEKHRFAVITFEHDHYMDEDNQVRDKSRKYLESLGYELVVANIAPDNHNSFEDWWVHPDLVNRTIINRMKDTSEVPKRADKYMFGRYDTKD
;
A
#
# COMPACT_ATOMS: atom_id res chain seq x y z
N GLY A 1 2.31 -14.33 5.37
CA GLY A 1 2.09 -12.94 5.78
C GLY A 1 0.63 -12.54 5.68
N ILE A 2 0.32 -11.38 6.23
CA ILE A 2 -1.05 -10.83 6.29
C ILE A 2 -1.06 -9.48 5.58
N PHE A 3 -2.07 -9.22 4.75
CA PHE A 3 -2.24 -7.94 4.09
C PHE A 3 -3.63 -7.32 4.32
N LEU A 4 -3.67 -5.99 4.26
CA LEU A 4 -4.88 -5.20 4.08
C LEU A 4 -4.73 -4.40 2.78
N GLU A 5 -5.61 -4.63 1.83
CA GLU A 5 -5.62 -3.97 0.52
C GLU A 5 -6.90 -3.16 0.37
N ILE A 6 -6.78 -1.87 0.11
CA ILE A 6 -7.90 -0.94 0.02
C ILE A 6 -7.85 -0.24 -1.33
N GLY A 7 -8.90 -0.42 -2.13
CA GLY A 7 -8.92 -0.14 -3.55
C GLY A 7 -8.34 -1.31 -4.34
N SER A 8 -8.94 -2.50 -4.19
CA SER A 8 -8.36 -3.73 -4.75
C SER A 8 -8.56 -3.89 -6.25
N ALA A 9 -9.55 -3.22 -6.84
CA ALA A 9 -9.92 -3.32 -8.25
C ALA A 9 -9.97 -4.78 -8.77
N SER A 10 -9.32 -5.07 -9.90
CA SER A 10 -9.28 -6.42 -10.48
C SER A 10 -8.50 -7.41 -9.61
N PRO A 11 -8.91 -8.69 -9.53
CA PRO A 11 -8.23 -9.68 -8.68
C PRO A 11 -6.79 -10.01 -9.10
N TYR A 12 -6.38 -9.68 -10.33
CA TYR A 12 -5.05 -9.98 -10.85
C TYR A 12 -4.37 -8.83 -11.59
N PHE A 13 -5.13 -8.09 -12.40
CA PHE A 13 -4.53 -7.04 -13.23
C PHE A 13 -4.32 -5.77 -12.41
N GLY A 14 -3.08 -5.31 -12.34
CA GLY A 14 -2.72 -4.14 -11.52
C GLY A 14 -2.86 -4.36 -10.01
N ASN A 15 -3.00 -5.62 -9.55
CA ASN A 15 -3.25 -5.93 -8.16
C ASN A 15 -1.96 -6.26 -7.39
N ASN A 16 -1.74 -5.56 -6.30
CA ASN A 16 -0.50 -5.64 -5.52
C ASN A 16 -0.40 -6.89 -4.64
N THR A 17 -1.52 -7.52 -4.28
CA THR A 17 -1.55 -8.65 -3.34
C THR A 17 -1.71 -10.01 -4.03
N ALA A 18 -2.03 -10.03 -5.33
CA ALA A 18 -2.24 -11.27 -6.09
C ALA A 18 -1.04 -12.22 -6.03
N LEU A 19 0.16 -11.67 -6.22
CA LEU A 19 1.41 -12.43 -6.15
C LEU A 19 1.68 -12.95 -4.74
N LEU A 20 1.43 -12.13 -3.73
CA LEU A 20 1.63 -12.51 -2.33
C LEU A 20 0.74 -13.69 -1.95
N GLU A 21 -0.53 -13.66 -2.32
CA GLU A 21 -1.46 -14.76 -2.06
C GLU A 21 -1.08 -16.02 -2.86
N LYS A 22 -0.88 -15.91 -4.18
CA LYS A 22 -0.75 -17.07 -5.07
C LYS A 22 0.60 -17.79 -4.98
N LEU A 23 1.69 -17.06 -4.74
CA LEU A 23 3.02 -17.65 -4.70
C LEU A 23 3.60 -17.77 -3.28
N PHE A 24 3.17 -16.93 -2.37
CA PHE A 24 3.74 -16.87 -1.02
C PHE A 24 2.73 -17.28 0.07
N GLU A 25 1.52 -17.70 -0.33
CA GLU A 25 0.48 -18.18 0.59
C GLU A 25 0.08 -17.14 1.67
N TRP A 26 0.17 -15.86 1.32
CA TRP A 26 -0.31 -14.81 2.20
C TRP A 26 -1.83 -14.81 2.24
N THR A 27 -2.36 -14.33 3.35
CA THR A 27 -3.81 -14.13 3.54
C THR A 27 -4.09 -12.67 3.86
N GLY A 28 -5.34 -12.25 3.68
CA GLY A 28 -5.66 -10.86 3.99
C GLY A 28 -7.09 -10.48 3.69
N ILE A 29 -7.28 -9.18 3.66
CA ILE A 29 -8.57 -8.54 3.37
C ILE A 29 -8.36 -7.57 2.23
N SER A 30 -9.18 -7.71 1.18
CA SER A 30 -9.25 -6.79 0.05
C SER A 30 -10.58 -6.06 0.07
N ILE A 31 -10.55 -4.74 -0.12
CA ILE A 31 -11.73 -3.87 -0.03
C ILE A 31 -11.84 -3.07 -1.32
N ASP A 32 -13.04 -3.06 -1.89
CA ASP A 32 -13.39 -2.19 -3.01
C ASP A 32 -14.84 -1.73 -2.89
N TYR A 33 -15.17 -0.59 -3.47
CA TYR A 33 -16.56 -0.10 -3.48
C TYR A 33 -17.36 -0.67 -4.65
N ASP A 34 -16.71 -1.18 -5.72
CA ASP A 34 -17.37 -1.75 -6.88
C ASP A 34 -17.69 -3.24 -6.67
N GLN A 35 -18.99 -3.55 -6.62
CA GLN A 35 -19.46 -4.91 -6.44
C GLN A 35 -19.02 -5.86 -7.57
N ASN A 36 -18.76 -5.36 -8.78
CA ASN A 36 -18.32 -6.22 -9.89
C ASN A 36 -16.91 -6.72 -9.63
N PHE A 37 -15.98 -5.83 -9.21
CA PHE A 37 -14.64 -6.24 -8.81
C PHE A 37 -14.66 -7.23 -7.65
N ILE A 38 -15.48 -6.99 -6.65
CA ILE A 38 -15.58 -7.92 -5.51
C ILE A 38 -16.13 -9.29 -5.94
N ASN A 39 -17.09 -9.34 -6.85
CA ASN A 39 -17.60 -10.62 -7.38
C ASN A 39 -16.49 -11.40 -8.11
N GLU A 40 -15.73 -10.73 -8.98
CA GLU A 40 -14.57 -11.34 -9.66
C GLU A 40 -13.51 -11.79 -8.65
N PHE A 41 -13.28 -11.00 -7.60
CA PHE A 41 -12.31 -11.30 -6.56
C PHE A 41 -12.67 -12.57 -5.78
N VAL A 42 -13.91 -12.71 -5.37
CA VAL A 42 -14.41 -13.89 -4.63
C VAL A 42 -14.31 -15.17 -5.47
N GLU A 43 -14.50 -15.09 -6.79
CA GLU A 43 -14.34 -16.23 -7.69
C GLU A 43 -12.86 -16.63 -7.93
N ALA A 44 -11.95 -15.66 -7.88
CA ALA A 44 -10.57 -15.83 -8.31
C ALA A 44 -9.57 -16.01 -7.15
N ARG A 45 -9.87 -15.46 -5.99
CA ARG A 45 -8.98 -15.32 -4.83
C ARG A 45 -9.56 -16.03 -3.60
N SER A 46 -8.71 -16.42 -2.67
CA SER A 46 -9.12 -17.06 -1.41
C SER A 46 -9.13 -16.11 -0.21
N SER A 47 -8.49 -14.97 -0.33
CA SER A 47 -8.52 -13.93 0.69
C SER A 47 -9.91 -13.30 0.82
N ARG A 48 -10.21 -12.77 1.99
CA ARG A 48 -11.50 -12.13 2.26
C ARG A 48 -11.67 -10.88 1.41
N ALA A 49 -12.78 -10.78 0.67
CA ALA A 49 -13.15 -9.59 -0.09
C ALA A 49 -14.37 -8.89 0.52
N ILE A 50 -14.37 -7.57 0.56
CA ILE A 50 -15.43 -6.75 1.15
C ILE A 50 -15.84 -5.66 0.15
N CYS A 51 -17.12 -5.63 -0.25
CA CYS A 51 -17.68 -4.51 -1.00
C CYS A 51 -18.12 -3.42 -0.01
N ALA A 52 -17.37 -2.32 0.04
CA ALA A 52 -17.68 -1.21 0.93
C ALA A 52 -17.00 0.09 0.51
N ASP A 53 -17.60 1.21 0.89
CA ASP A 53 -16.93 2.50 0.92
C ASP A 53 -15.86 2.50 2.03
N ALA A 54 -14.59 2.50 1.64
CA ALA A 54 -13.47 2.44 2.55
C ALA A 54 -13.47 3.57 3.59
N THR A 55 -14.06 4.73 3.28
CA THR A 55 -14.17 5.84 4.22
C THR A 55 -15.19 5.61 5.34
N LYS A 56 -16.01 4.55 5.26
CA LYS A 56 -17.08 4.24 6.22
C LYS A 56 -16.84 2.98 7.03
N ILE A 57 -15.72 2.30 6.80
CA ILE A 57 -15.36 1.08 7.53
C ILE A 57 -14.94 1.43 8.96
N ASP A 58 -15.36 0.59 9.90
CA ASP A 58 -14.81 0.51 11.24
C ASP A 58 -13.55 -0.37 11.22
N TYR A 59 -12.39 0.25 11.05
CA TYR A 59 -11.11 -0.46 10.98
C TYR A 59 -10.68 -1.03 12.33
N GLU A 60 -11.13 -0.50 13.45
CA GLU A 60 -10.86 -1.07 14.77
C GLU A 60 -11.54 -2.44 14.90
N GLU A 61 -12.80 -2.54 14.51
CA GLU A 61 -13.52 -3.81 14.53
C GLU A 61 -12.99 -4.76 13.45
N LEU A 62 -12.66 -4.23 12.25
CA LEU A 62 -12.15 -5.04 11.14
C LEU A 62 -10.81 -5.72 11.48
N LEU A 63 -9.94 -5.03 12.18
CA LEU A 63 -8.57 -5.45 12.46
C LEU A 63 -8.37 -6.01 13.87
N LYS A 64 -9.42 -6.13 14.69
CA LYS A 64 -9.34 -6.50 16.11
C LYS A 64 -8.59 -7.80 16.43
N ASP A 65 -8.54 -8.72 15.47
CA ASP A 65 -7.89 -10.03 15.62
C ASP A 65 -6.44 -10.03 15.11
N TYR A 66 -5.91 -8.88 14.70
CA TYR A 66 -4.56 -8.72 14.16
C TYR A 66 -3.75 -7.79 15.08
N ASP A 67 -2.51 -8.14 15.37
CA ASP A 67 -1.56 -7.24 16.06
C ASP A 67 -0.73 -6.45 15.03
N ASP A 68 0.27 -7.12 14.43
CA ASP A 68 1.08 -6.56 13.35
C ASP A 68 0.59 -7.12 12.00
N ILE A 69 0.57 -6.28 10.97
CA ILE A 69 0.16 -6.63 9.61
C ILE A 69 1.35 -6.41 8.68
N ASP A 70 1.65 -7.39 7.84
CA ASP A 70 2.86 -7.32 7.02
C ASP A 70 2.77 -6.28 5.90
N TYR A 71 1.57 -6.08 5.32
CA TYR A 71 1.41 -5.17 4.20
C TYR A 71 0.07 -4.42 4.22
N LEU A 72 0.13 -3.11 4.06
CA LEU A 72 -1.00 -2.22 3.82
C LEU A 72 -0.84 -1.58 2.45
N GLN A 73 -1.82 -1.81 1.56
CA GLN A 73 -1.94 -1.10 0.30
C GLN A 73 -3.12 -0.14 0.37
N LEU A 74 -2.87 1.11 0.01
CA LEU A 74 -3.85 2.19 -0.02
C LEU A 74 -3.86 2.84 -1.40
N ASP A 75 -4.96 2.67 -2.13
CA ASP A 75 -5.11 3.06 -3.52
C ASP A 75 -6.59 3.26 -3.86
N CYS A 76 -7.14 4.42 -3.52
CA CYS A 76 -8.53 4.78 -3.81
C CYS A 76 -8.57 6.03 -4.66
N ASP A 77 -9.38 5.99 -5.71
CA ASP A 77 -9.63 7.16 -6.56
C ASP A 77 -10.80 8.02 -6.04
N PRO A 78 -10.63 9.35 -6.06
CA PRO A 78 -9.39 10.12 -6.25
C PRO A 78 -8.47 10.08 -5.03
N ALA A 79 -7.20 10.43 -5.17
CA ALA A 79 -6.16 10.35 -4.12
C ALA A 79 -6.53 10.95 -2.77
N ILE A 80 -7.40 11.97 -2.73
CA ILE A 80 -7.91 12.53 -1.47
C ILE A 80 -8.74 11.50 -0.67
N VAL A 81 -9.37 10.53 -1.33
CA VAL A 81 -10.09 9.44 -0.66
C VAL A 81 -9.07 8.51 0.00
N THR A 82 -7.97 8.16 -0.69
CA THR A 82 -6.85 7.41 -0.11
C THR A 82 -6.34 8.05 1.17
N TYR A 83 -6.13 9.38 1.15
CA TYR A 83 -5.71 10.12 2.35
C TYR A 83 -6.75 10.09 3.48
N ASN A 84 -8.03 10.26 3.15
CA ASN A 84 -9.10 10.18 4.15
C ASN A 84 -9.21 8.79 4.78
N VAL A 85 -8.94 7.73 4.02
CA VAL A 85 -8.86 6.35 4.54
C VAL A 85 -7.64 6.18 5.43
N LEU A 86 -6.46 6.67 5.02
CA LEU A 86 -5.24 6.63 5.83
C LEU A 86 -5.47 7.18 7.24
N LEU A 87 -6.20 8.30 7.36
CA LEU A 87 -6.51 8.92 8.65
C LEU A 87 -7.47 8.10 9.54
N LYS A 88 -8.12 7.07 9.00
CA LYS A 88 -9.04 6.18 9.74
C LYS A 88 -8.39 4.89 10.18
N ILE A 89 -7.22 4.56 9.66
CA ILE A 89 -6.46 3.38 10.09
C ILE A 89 -6.00 3.57 11.53
N PRO A 90 -6.30 2.63 12.44
CA PRO A 90 -5.96 2.74 13.87
C PRO A 90 -4.49 2.37 14.14
N PHE A 91 -3.55 3.22 13.68
CA PHE A 91 -2.10 3.02 13.82
C PHE A 91 -1.61 2.94 15.27
N GLU A 92 -2.38 3.45 16.22
CA GLU A 92 -2.08 3.34 17.66
C GLU A 92 -2.31 1.92 18.20
N LYS A 93 -3.06 1.09 17.47
CA LYS A 93 -3.38 -0.30 17.83
C LYS A 93 -2.67 -1.32 16.95
N HIS A 94 -2.42 -0.97 15.69
CA HIS A 94 -1.89 -1.87 14.67
C HIS A 94 -0.68 -1.25 13.97
N ARG A 95 0.39 -2.04 13.82
CA ARG A 95 1.56 -1.65 13.03
C ARG A 95 1.55 -2.40 11.70
N PHE A 96 1.98 -1.73 10.66
CA PHE A 96 2.12 -2.29 9.32
C PHE A 96 3.58 -2.33 8.93
N ALA A 97 4.11 -3.50 8.55
CA ALA A 97 5.53 -3.61 8.22
C ALA A 97 5.88 -2.81 6.97
N VAL A 98 5.04 -2.91 5.93
CA VAL A 98 5.19 -2.19 4.67
C VAL A 98 3.89 -1.48 4.33
N ILE A 99 3.97 -0.25 3.84
CA ILE A 99 2.82 0.50 3.31
C ILE A 99 3.16 1.00 1.91
N THR A 100 2.29 0.75 0.93
CA THR A 100 2.25 1.48 -0.33
C THR A 100 1.08 2.44 -0.29
N PHE A 101 1.37 3.70 -0.59
CA PHE A 101 0.40 4.78 -0.52
C PHE A 101 0.32 5.53 -1.83
N GLU A 102 -0.80 5.39 -2.53
CA GLU A 102 -1.08 6.13 -3.74
C GLU A 102 -1.53 7.56 -3.43
N HIS A 103 -0.83 8.51 -4.02
CA HIS A 103 -1.06 9.94 -3.83
C HIS A 103 -1.35 10.71 -5.12
N ASP A 104 -1.18 10.07 -6.28
CA ASP A 104 -1.43 10.64 -7.60
C ASP A 104 -0.91 12.07 -7.78
N HIS A 105 0.29 12.33 -7.30
CA HIS A 105 0.85 13.68 -7.26
C HIS A 105 0.82 14.38 -8.62
N TYR A 106 0.92 13.63 -9.71
CA TYR A 106 0.88 14.15 -11.07
C TYR A 106 -0.50 14.73 -11.47
N MET A 107 -1.55 14.41 -10.73
CA MET A 107 -2.92 14.93 -10.93
C MET A 107 -3.44 15.74 -9.73
N ASP A 108 -2.75 15.73 -8.60
CA ASP A 108 -3.23 16.29 -7.34
C ASP A 108 -2.65 17.69 -7.09
N GLU A 109 -3.05 18.67 -7.91
CA GLU A 109 -2.53 20.04 -7.84
C GLU A 109 -2.99 20.79 -6.56
N ASP A 110 -4.23 20.52 -6.08
CA ASP A 110 -4.87 21.33 -5.03
C ASP A 110 -4.86 20.70 -3.63
N ASN A 111 -4.86 19.38 -3.52
CA ASN A 111 -5.07 18.68 -2.25
C ASN A 111 -3.79 18.41 -1.47
N GLN A 112 -2.63 18.45 -2.11
CA GLN A 112 -1.33 18.19 -1.49
C GLN A 112 -1.30 16.83 -0.76
N VAL A 113 -1.94 15.81 -1.34
CA VAL A 113 -2.11 14.49 -0.71
C VAL A 113 -0.77 13.86 -0.39
N ARG A 114 0.20 13.91 -1.32
CA ARG A 114 1.55 13.40 -1.10
C ARG A 114 2.21 14.01 0.13
N ASP A 115 2.24 15.33 0.22
CA ASP A 115 2.96 16.02 1.29
C ASP A 115 2.25 15.85 2.64
N LYS A 116 0.92 15.77 2.63
CA LYS A 116 0.11 15.50 3.82
C LYS A 116 0.32 14.07 4.33
N SER A 117 0.29 13.08 3.44
CA SER A 117 0.51 11.67 3.81
C SER A 117 1.92 11.43 4.33
N ARG A 118 2.93 12.03 3.69
CA ARG A 118 4.33 11.98 4.17
C ARG A 118 4.44 12.51 5.58
N LYS A 119 3.94 13.72 5.83
CA LYS A 119 3.96 14.32 7.18
C LYS A 119 3.23 13.46 8.22
N TYR A 120 2.12 12.86 7.84
CA TYR A 120 1.33 12.03 8.74
C TYR A 120 2.07 10.73 9.08
N LEU A 121 2.51 9.97 8.08
CA LEU A 121 3.23 8.70 8.30
C LEU A 121 4.56 8.89 9.04
N GLU A 122 5.32 9.95 8.73
CA GLU A 122 6.51 10.32 9.50
C GLU A 122 6.19 10.61 10.97
N SER A 123 5.07 11.28 11.26
CA SER A 123 4.65 11.57 12.64
C SER A 123 4.30 10.31 13.44
N LEU A 124 3.96 9.21 12.75
CA LEU A 124 3.70 7.89 13.33
C LEU A 124 4.97 7.02 13.45
N GLY A 125 6.13 7.53 13.00
CA GLY A 125 7.40 6.82 13.09
C GLY A 125 7.72 5.92 11.89
N TYR A 126 6.92 5.97 10.81
CA TYR A 126 7.24 5.28 9.57
C TYR A 126 8.39 5.95 8.82
N GLU A 127 9.19 5.15 8.13
CA GLU A 127 10.26 5.64 7.26
C GLU A 127 9.86 5.55 5.78
N LEU A 128 9.99 6.65 5.05
CA LEU A 128 9.90 6.66 3.60
C LEU A 128 11.13 5.92 3.03
N VAL A 129 10.89 4.88 2.26
CA VAL A 129 11.95 4.06 1.66
C VAL A 129 12.11 4.37 0.18
N VAL A 130 11.02 4.39 -0.57
CA VAL A 130 11.07 4.78 -1.98
C VAL A 130 10.02 5.85 -2.23
N ALA A 131 10.49 7.02 -2.66
CA ALA A 131 9.62 8.15 -2.97
C ALA A 131 9.30 8.18 -4.47
N ASN A 132 8.11 8.67 -4.80
CA ASN A 132 7.74 9.03 -6.16
C ASN A 132 7.85 7.88 -7.17
N ILE A 133 7.28 6.74 -6.85
CA ILE A 133 7.08 5.65 -7.79
C ILE A 133 6.20 6.13 -8.94
N ALA A 134 6.54 5.75 -10.17
CA ALA A 134 5.88 6.16 -11.39
C ALA A 134 5.84 5.01 -12.41
N PRO A 135 4.79 4.90 -13.23
CA PRO A 135 4.74 3.95 -14.34
C PRO A 135 5.70 4.35 -15.46
N ASP A 136 6.04 5.63 -15.49
CA ASP A 136 6.97 6.27 -16.42
C ASP A 136 8.01 7.11 -15.64
N ASN A 137 8.75 7.98 -16.30
CA ASN A 137 9.75 8.83 -15.65
C ASN A 137 9.19 10.19 -15.19
N HIS A 138 7.87 10.39 -15.22
CA HIS A 138 7.25 11.71 -15.02
C HIS A 138 6.10 11.71 -14.02
N ASN A 139 5.23 10.69 -14.05
CA ASN A 139 3.95 10.69 -13.36
C ASN A 139 4.06 9.96 -12.02
N SER A 140 4.57 10.65 -10.99
CA SER A 140 4.66 10.11 -9.63
C SER A 140 3.28 9.87 -9.05
N PHE A 141 2.98 8.63 -8.68
CA PHE A 141 1.68 8.25 -8.14
C PHE A 141 1.74 7.63 -6.75
N GLU A 142 2.86 7.01 -6.34
CA GLU A 142 2.93 6.20 -5.12
C GLU A 142 4.23 6.42 -4.35
N ASP A 143 4.17 6.29 -3.01
CA ASP A 143 5.29 6.24 -2.08
C ASP A 143 5.31 4.91 -1.32
N TRP A 144 6.52 4.37 -1.01
CA TRP A 144 6.69 3.14 -0.24
C TRP A 144 7.29 3.41 1.12
N TRP A 145 6.64 2.90 2.15
CA TRP A 145 6.93 3.14 3.55
C TRP A 145 7.18 1.85 4.30
N VAL A 146 7.94 1.91 5.38
CA VAL A 146 8.14 0.78 6.30
C VAL A 146 8.07 1.22 7.76
N HIS A 147 7.64 0.29 8.61
CA HIS A 147 7.83 0.43 10.05
C HIS A 147 9.24 -0.05 10.41
N PRO A 148 10.14 0.81 10.99
CA PRO A 148 11.55 0.49 11.16
C PRO A 148 11.82 -0.68 12.11
N ASP A 149 10.88 -0.96 13.03
CA ASP A 149 11.02 -2.08 13.98
C ASP A 149 10.55 -3.42 13.40
N LEU A 150 9.80 -3.41 12.30
CA LEU A 150 9.24 -4.62 11.68
C LEU A 150 10.01 -5.07 10.44
N VAL A 151 10.85 -4.22 9.87
CA VAL A 151 11.61 -4.51 8.66
C VAL A 151 13.11 -4.45 8.93
N ASN A 152 13.85 -5.42 8.36
CA ASN A 152 15.30 -5.49 8.54
C ASN A 152 15.99 -4.22 8.04
N ARG A 153 16.78 -3.57 8.91
CA ARG A 153 17.49 -2.32 8.63
C ARG A 153 18.40 -2.40 7.40
N THR A 154 19.03 -3.53 7.15
CA THR A 154 19.89 -3.74 5.98
C THR A 154 19.08 -3.68 4.69
N ILE A 155 17.87 -4.25 4.68
CA ILE A 155 16.95 -4.18 3.54
C ILE A 155 16.50 -2.75 3.31
N ILE A 156 16.07 -2.04 4.38
CA ILE A 156 15.67 -0.63 4.29
C ILE A 156 16.78 0.18 3.65
N ASN A 157 18.00 0.10 4.19
CA ASN A 157 19.14 0.89 3.70
C ASN A 157 19.51 0.56 2.24
N ARG A 158 19.35 -0.70 1.82
CA ARG A 158 19.62 -1.13 0.45
C ARG A 158 18.59 -0.59 -0.55
N MET A 159 17.33 -0.46 -0.14
CA MET A 159 16.25 -0.02 -1.01
C MET A 159 16.05 1.49 -1.01
N LYS A 160 16.55 2.20 -0.01
CA LYS A 160 16.22 3.60 0.24
C LYS A 160 16.64 4.52 -0.92
N ASP A 161 15.64 5.15 -1.51
CA ASP A 161 15.77 6.21 -2.52
C ASP A 161 14.64 7.22 -2.37
N THR A 162 14.87 8.24 -1.58
CA THR A 162 13.90 9.30 -1.26
C THR A 162 14.12 10.57 -2.07
N SER A 163 14.86 10.50 -3.18
CA SER A 163 15.00 11.63 -4.08
C SER A 163 13.66 12.01 -4.72
N GLU A 164 13.50 13.29 -5.08
CA GLU A 164 12.24 13.78 -5.68
C GLU A 164 12.06 13.39 -7.15
N VAL A 165 13.03 12.69 -7.74
CA VAL A 165 12.94 12.23 -9.13
C VAL A 165 11.97 11.06 -9.23
N PRO A 166 11.00 11.06 -10.16
CA PRO A 166 10.13 9.93 -10.42
C PRO A 166 10.90 8.64 -10.74
N LYS A 167 10.46 7.52 -10.20
CA LYS A 167 11.17 6.24 -10.27
C LYS A 167 10.27 5.11 -10.72
N ARG A 168 10.75 4.30 -11.65
CA ARG A 168 10.03 3.10 -12.05
C ARG A 168 10.14 2.02 -10.97
N ALA A 169 9.02 1.40 -10.64
CA ALA A 169 8.93 0.32 -9.65
C ALA A 169 9.83 -0.89 -10.02
N ASP A 170 9.99 -1.19 -11.31
CA ASP A 170 10.80 -2.31 -11.78
C ASP A 170 12.28 -2.25 -11.34
N LYS A 171 12.80 -1.06 -11.04
CA LYS A 171 14.15 -0.90 -10.46
C LYS A 171 14.29 -1.53 -9.08
N TYR A 172 13.18 -1.70 -8.37
CA TYR A 172 13.16 -2.19 -6.99
C TYR A 172 12.58 -3.60 -6.88
N MET A 173 11.87 -4.09 -7.90
CA MET A 173 11.15 -5.37 -7.84
C MET A 173 11.97 -6.57 -8.34
N PHE A 174 12.74 -6.44 -9.40
CA PHE A 174 13.34 -7.61 -10.09
C PHE A 174 14.85 -7.61 -10.26
N GLY A 175 15.49 -6.50 -10.39
CA GLY A 175 16.92 -6.42 -10.75
C GLY A 175 17.88 -6.62 -9.60
N ARG A 176 17.41 -6.84 -8.39
CA ARG A 176 18.27 -6.78 -7.21
C ARG A 176 18.48 -8.10 -6.49
N TYR A 177 17.87 -9.14 -7.00
CA TYR A 177 18.23 -10.52 -6.68
C TYR A 177 19.29 -11.08 -7.64
N ASP A 178 19.96 -10.22 -8.42
CA ASP A 178 21.22 -10.61 -9.01
C ASP A 178 22.21 -10.89 -7.89
N THR A 179 22.15 -12.11 -7.42
CA THR A 179 23.20 -12.76 -6.65
C THR A 179 24.41 -12.95 -7.57
N LYS A 180 24.98 -11.87 -7.99
CA LYS A 180 26.37 -11.83 -8.44
C LYS A 180 27.13 -11.18 -7.32
N ASP A 181 27.47 -12.01 -6.42
CA ASP A 181 28.61 -12.27 -5.59
C ASP A 181 28.22 -12.86 -4.25
#